data_dc02a8b15c30c762574f460fa5f105e8
#
_entry.id   dc02a8b15c30c762574f460fa5f105e8
#
_cell.length_a   1.000
_cell.length_b   1.000
_cell.length_c   1.000
_cell.angle_alpha   90.00
_cell.angle_beta   90.00
_cell.angle_gamma   90.00
#
_symmetry.space_group_name_H-M   'P 1'
#
loop_
_entity.id
_entity.type
_entity.pdbx_description
1 polymer ?
#
loop_
_entity_poly.entity_id
_entity_poly.type
_entity_poly.pdbx_seq_one_letter_code
_entity_poly.pdbx_strand_id
1 'polypeptide(L)'
;LVVLSRSFVYTSLPPYTTFRRIEIREPEGYDGRATAFRAVWLLHSGELFGMAGRLVVDAIAIVLAVLCLTGVIFWLRPKRKALLKASFQIHDRVGRYTIVLTILVALTGWCLRPPVMIALVQNKIPAIPGTALKSRNPWNDKLRMVRFDEACGDWLLSASDGFYSLDIKRREATKISAAPPVSVMGLNVLQ
;
A
#
# COMPACT_ATOMS: atom_id res chain seq x y z
N LEU A 1 -7.85 -9.58 -25.65
CA LEU A 1 -7.01 -8.75 -24.78
C LEU A 1 -7.38 -8.98 -23.32
N VAL A 2 -6.37 -9.16 -22.47
CA VAL A 2 -6.52 -9.24 -21.02
C VAL A 2 -5.76 -8.09 -20.40
N VAL A 3 -6.40 -7.37 -19.48
CA VAL A 3 -5.83 -6.20 -18.79
C VAL A 3 -6.04 -6.36 -17.29
N LEU A 4 -5.09 -5.90 -16.50
CA LEU A 4 -5.17 -5.90 -15.05
C LEU A 4 -5.37 -4.49 -14.48
N SER A 5 -6.17 -4.40 -13.42
CA SER A 5 -5.95 -3.43 -12.36
C SER A 5 -5.24 -4.11 -11.18
N ARG A 6 -4.94 -3.37 -10.13
CA ARG A 6 -4.34 -3.97 -8.92
C ARG A 6 -5.23 -5.02 -8.23
N SER A 7 -6.53 -5.03 -8.55
CA SER A 7 -7.52 -5.85 -7.84
C SER A 7 -8.43 -6.67 -8.74
N PHE A 8 -8.45 -6.41 -10.03
CA PHE A 8 -9.37 -7.07 -10.97
C PHE A 8 -8.71 -7.37 -12.31
N VAL A 9 -9.23 -8.42 -12.96
CA VAL A 9 -8.89 -8.80 -14.33
C VAL A 9 -10.03 -8.36 -15.24
N TYR A 10 -9.67 -7.82 -16.39
CA TYR A 10 -10.61 -7.41 -17.42
C TYR A 10 -10.28 -8.10 -18.74
N THR A 11 -11.30 -8.44 -19.50
CA THR A 11 -11.15 -8.98 -20.86
C THR A 11 -11.90 -8.10 -21.85
N SER A 12 -11.36 -8.00 -23.05
CA SER A 12 -11.99 -7.29 -24.15
C SER A 12 -11.77 -8.06 -25.45
N LEU A 13 -12.79 -8.08 -26.29
CA LEU A 13 -12.74 -8.61 -27.67
C LEU A 13 -12.56 -7.46 -28.66
N PRO A 14 -12.01 -7.72 -29.85
CA PRO A 14 -11.98 -6.70 -30.91
C PRO A 14 -13.38 -6.14 -31.18
N PRO A 15 -13.53 -4.84 -31.39
CA PRO A 15 -12.56 -3.77 -31.54
C PRO A 15 -12.04 -3.12 -30.22
N TYR A 16 -12.09 -3.80 -29.08
CA TYR A 16 -11.57 -3.39 -27.76
C TYR A 16 -12.20 -2.12 -27.17
N THR A 17 -13.46 -1.89 -27.51
CA THR A 17 -14.22 -0.71 -27.04
C THR A 17 -14.88 -0.94 -25.67
N THR A 18 -15.06 -2.19 -25.29
CA THR A 18 -15.72 -2.58 -24.02
C THR A 18 -14.86 -3.57 -23.25
N PHE A 19 -14.73 -3.31 -21.94
CA PHE A 19 -13.99 -4.18 -21.03
C PHE A 19 -14.94 -4.83 -20.03
N ARG A 20 -14.92 -6.17 -20.00
CA ARG A 20 -15.71 -6.95 -19.05
C ARG A 20 -14.84 -7.37 -17.88
N ARG A 21 -15.25 -7.05 -16.65
CA ARG A 21 -14.60 -7.51 -15.44
C ARG A 21 -14.84 -9.01 -15.24
N ILE A 22 -13.75 -9.72 -14.92
CA ILE A 22 -13.80 -11.13 -14.54
C ILE A 22 -13.51 -11.20 -13.04
N GLU A 23 -14.37 -11.85 -12.28
CA GLU A 23 -14.15 -12.17 -10.87
C GLU A 23 -13.45 -13.53 -10.81
N ILE A 24 -12.18 -13.51 -10.38
CA ILE A 24 -11.39 -14.72 -10.16
C ILE A 24 -11.76 -15.28 -8.80
N ARG A 25 -11.95 -16.60 -8.75
CA ARG A 25 -12.21 -17.31 -7.50
C ARG A 25 -11.05 -17.15 -6.52
N GLU A 26 -11.36 -17.38 -5.27
CA GLU A 26 -10.40 -17.40 -4.18
C GLU A 26 -9.35 -18.51 -4.44
N PRO A 27 -8.04 -18.19 -4.33
CA PRO A 27 -7.01 -19.19 -4.54
C PRO A 27 -7.01 -20.20 -3.38
N GLU A 28 -6.62 -21.44 -3.67
CA GLU A 28 -6.47 -22.47 -2.64
C GLU A 28 -5.52 -22.02 -1.53
N GLY A 29 -5.90 -22.26 -0.28
CA GLY A 29 -5.11 -21.90 0.89
C GLY A 29 -5.12 -20.40 1.24
N TYR A 30 -6.03 -19.62 0.68
CA TYR A 30 -6.20 -18.22 1.09
C TYR A 30 -6.67 -18.15 2.55
N ASP A 31 -5.87 -17.52 3.41
CA ASP A 31 -6.08 -17.45 4.85
C ASP A 31 -6.78 -16.15 5.31
N GLY A 32 -7.15 -15.27 4.40
CA GLY A 32 -7.77 -13.98 4.71
C GLY A 32 -6.88 -13.01 5.50
N ARG A 33 -5.61 -13.35 5.68
CA ARG A 33 -4.64 -12.54 6.40
C ARG A 33 -3.94 -11.54 5.49
N ALA A 34 -3.54 -10.42 6.08
CA ALA A 34 -2.70 -9.42 5.44
C ALA A 34 -1.27 -9.49 5.99
N THR A 35 -0.27 -9.07 5.23
CA THR A 35 1.08 -8.89 5.78
C THR A 35 1.09 -7.73 6.77
N ALA A 36 1.89 -7.83 7.83
CA ALA A 36 2.08 -6.74 8.78
C ALA A 36 2.65 -5.49 8.08
N PHE A 37 3.48 -5.69 7.06
CA PHE A 37 3.95 -4.61 6.19
C PHE A 37 2.79 -3.82 5.57
N ARG A 38 1.79 -4.51 4.98
CA ARG A 38 0.64 -3.85 4.38
C ARG A 38 -0.16 -3.05 5.41
N ALA A 39 -0.32 -3.57 6.62
CA ALA A 39 -1.01 -2.85 7.69
C ALA A 39 -0.29 -1.57 8.09
N VAL A 40 1.03 -1.64 8.29
CA VAL A 40 1.86 -0.47 8.60
C VAL A 40 1.88 0.53 7.44
N TRP A 41 1.96 0.04 6.20
CA TRP A 41 1.87 0.88 5.02
C TRP A 41 0.55 1.66 4.95
N LEU A 42 -0.59 0.96 5.09
CA LEU A 42 -1.92 1.59 5.04
C LEU A 42 -2.14 2.55 6.21
N LEU A 43 -1.56 2.27 7.38
CA LEU A 43 -1.61 3.17 8.53
C LEU A 43 -0.76 4.42 8.28
N HIS A 44 0.45 4.27 7.75
CA HIS A 44 1.36 5.36 7.46
C HIS A 44 0.82 6.29 6.36
N SER A 45 0.22 5.72 5.32
CA SER A 45 -0.40 6.50 4.23
C SER A 45 -1.79 7.05 4.57
N GLY A 46 -2.37 6.64 5.72
CA GLY A 46 -3.75 6.96 6.09
C GLY A 46 -4.80 6.15 5.36
N GLU A 47 -4.43 5.35 4.37
CA GLU A 47 -5.38 4.57 3.56
C GLU A 47 -6.14 3.51 4.36
N LEU A 48 -5.68 3.17 5.56
CA LEU A 48 -6.34 2.22 6.44
C LEU A 48 -7.79 2.60 6.72
N PHE A 49 -8.06 3.90 6.85
CA PHE A 49 -9.39 4.48 7.09
C PHE A 49 -9.95 5.22 5.87
N GLY A 50 -9.45 4.91 4.67
CA GLY A 50 -9.90 5.49 3.41
C GLY A 50 -9.57 6.98 3.29
N MET A 51 -10.51 7.76 2.74
CA MET A 51 -10.29 9.19 2.48
C MET A 51 -10.06 10.00 3.78
N ALA A 52 -10.79 9.69 4.84
CA ALA A 52 -10.64 10.39 6.12
C ALA A 52 -9.23 10.23 6.70
N GLY A 53 -8.69 9.01 6.66
CA GLY A 53 -7.32 8.76 7.13
C GLY A 53 -6.25 9.46 6.28
N ARG A 54 -6.41 9.49 4.96
CA ARG A 54 -5.51 10.25 4.06
C ARG A 54 -5.47 11.72 4.42
N LEU A 55 -6.63 12.36 4.60
CA LEU A 55 -6.71 13.77 4.98
C LEU A 55 -6.03 14.06 6.32
N VAL A 56 -6.12 13.12 7.29
CA VAL A 56 -5.41 13.25 8.57
C VAL A 56 -3.90 13.21 8.37
N VAL A 57 -3.39 12.26 7.57
CA VAL A 57 -1.95 12.16 7.30
C VAL A 57 -1.44 13.37 6.52
N ASP A 58 -2.20 13.87 5.54
CA ASP A 58 -1.88 15.08 4.79
C ASP A 58 -1.82 16.31 5.72
N ALA A 59 -2.77 16.42 6.64
CA ALA A 59 -2.75 17.49 7.66
C ALA A 59 -1.51 17.38 8.57
N ILE A 60 -1.10 16.19 8.97
CA ILE A 60 0.13 15.97 9.75
C ILE A 60 1.38 16.34 8.93
N ALA A 61 1.41 16.10 7.63
CA ALA A 61 2.50 16.53 6.77
C ALA A 61 2.64 18.06 6.76
N ILE A 62 1.52 18.79 6.68
CA ILE A 62 1.51 20.27 6.78
C ILE A 62 2.00 20.71 8.16
N VAL A 63 1.53 20.07 9.24
CA VAL A 63 1.98 20.33 10.61
C VAL A 63 3.49 20.16 10.74
N LEU A 64 4.04 19.07 10.20
CA LEU A 64 5.50 18.83 10.21
C LEU A 64 6.25 19.93 9.47
N ALA A 65 5.75 20.38 8.32
CA ALA A 65 6.36 21.50 7.59
C ALA A 65 6.37 22.78 8.45
N VAL A 66 5.27 23.09 9.12
CA VAL A 66 5.18 24.26 10.03
C VAL A 66 6.14 24.13 11.21
N LEU A 67 6.22 22.94 11.83
CA LEU A 67 7.16 22.68 12.93
C LEU A 67 8.62 22.80 12.47
N CYS A 68 8.96 22.29 11.29
CA CYS A 68 10.30 22.45 10.72
C CYS A 68 10.64 23.92 10.46
N LEU A 69 9.74 24.68 9.82
CA LEU A 69 9.95 26.10 9.54
C LEU A 69 10.12 26.92 10.82
N THR A 70 9.27 26.71 11.82
CA THR A 70 9.39 27.39 13.10
C THR A 70 10.66 26.98 13.85
N GLY A 71 11.08 25.72 13.77
CA GLY A 71 12.35 25.24 14.30
C GLY A 71 13.57 25.90 13.64
N VAL A 72 13.56 26.06 12.33
CA VAL A 72 14.61 26.80 11.59
C VAL A 72 14.65 28.27 12.03
N ILE A 73 13.51 28.92 12.25
CA ILE A 73 13.46 30.29 12.75
C ILE A 73 14.12 30.39 14.15
N PHE A 74 13.92 29.40 15.03
CA PHE A 74 14.61 29.37 16.34
C PHE A 74 16.13 29.23 16.19
N TRP A 75 16.55 28.35 15.27
CA TRP A 75 17.98 28.13 15.04
C TRP A 75 18.68 29.38 14.50
N LEU A 76 18.05 30.08 13.53
CA LEU A 76 18.58 31.31 12.93
C LEU A 76 18.58 32.51 13.89
N ARG A 77 17.81 32.47 14.99
CA ARG A 77 17.70 33.53 16.01
C ARG A 77 17.57 34.94 15.40
N PRO A 78 16.50 35.24 14.65
CA PRO A 78 16.35 36.53 14.00
C PRO A 78 16.30 37.66 15.02
N LYS A 79 16.85 38.84 14.67
CA LYS A 79 16.84 40.04 15.53
C LYS A 79 15.42 40.55 15.84
N ARG A 80 14.42 40.16 15.03
CA ARG A 80 13.01 40.53 15.22
C ARG A 80 12.37 39.68 16.33
N LYS A 81 12.34 40.23 17.56
CA LYS A 81 11.77 39.56 18.74
C LYS A 81 10.32 39.12 18.57
N ALA A 82 9.50 39.91 17.84
CA ALA A 82 8.10 39.57 17.56
C ALA A 82 7.98 38.27 16.71
N LEU A 83 8.80 38.12 15.66
CA LEU A 83 8.82 36.91 14.83
C LEU A 83 9.22 35.67 15.65
N LEU A 84 10.24 35.81 16.48
CA LEU A 84 10.71 34.71 17.34
C LEU A 84 9.62 34.29 18.34
N LYS A 85 8.94 35.25 19.00
CA LYS A 85 7.84 34.97 19.92
C LYS A 85 6.66 34.30 19.22
N ALA A 86 6.25 34.78 18.06
CA ALA A 86 5.16 34.19 17.29
C ALA A 86 5.50 32.73 16.85
N SER A 87 6.71 32.51 16.34
CA SER A 87 7.17 31.17 15.96
C SER A 87 7.20 30.23 17.16
N PHE A 88 7.63 30.70 18.34
CA PHE A 88 7.59 29.87 19.55
C PHE A 88 6.17 29.47 19.93
N GLN A 89 5.23 30.42 19.93
CA GLN A 89 3.84 30.16 20.29
C GLN A 89 3.18 29.15 19.31
N ILE A 90 3.47 29.28 18.01
CA ILE A 90 2.96 28.36 16.99
C ILE A 90 3.56 26.97 17.19
N HIS A 91 4.90 26.89 17.30
CA HIS A 91 5.61 25.62 17.47
C HIS A 91 5.14 24.85 18.71
N ASP A 92 5.07 25.54 19.85
CA ASP A 92 4.66 24.93 21.10
C ASP A 92 3.20 24.47 21.07
N ARG A 93 2.29 25.31 20.57
CA ARG A 93 0.87 24.98 20.50
C ARG A 93 0.61 23.84 19.53
N VAL A 94 1.10 23.97 18.29
CA VAL A 94 0.91 22.96 17.24
C VAL A 94 1.58 21.63 17.64
N GLY A 95 2.81 21.71 18.14
CA GLY A 95 3.56 20.53 18.58
C GLY A 95 2.83 19.75 19.67
N ARG A 96 2.33 20.43 20.71
CA ARG A 96 1.61 19.76 21.83
C ARG A 96 0.36 19.01 21.37
N TYR A 97 -0.45 19.62 20.51
CA TYR A 97 -1.70 18.99 20.06
C TYR A 97 -1.49 17.86 19.07
N THR A 98 -0.36 17.85 18.34
CA THR A 98 -0.14 16.89 17.26
C THR A 98 0.94 15.86 17.55
N ILE A 99 1.64 15.94 18.69
CA ILE A 99 2.82 15.11 18.99
C ILE A 99 2.56 13.62 18.87
N VAL A 100 1.42 13.13 19.32
CA VAL A 100 1.09 11.69 19.28
C VAL A 100 0.97 11.21 17.83
N LEU A 101 0.23 11.95 17.00
CA LEU A 101 0.05 11.62 15.59
C LEU A 101 1.36 11.77 14.82
N THR A 102 2.14 12.80 15.11
CA THR A 102 3.45 13.03 14.50
C THR A 102 4.41 11.87 14.80
N ILE A 103 4.48 11.43 16.05
CA ILE A 103 5.30 10.28 16.45
C ILE A 103 4.79 9.02 15.77
N LEU A 104 3.48 8.80 15.71
CA LEU A 104 2.90 7.62 15.05
C LEU A 104 3.30 7.56 13.58
N VAL A 105 3.16 8.67 12.85
CA VAL A 105 3.55 8.75 11.42
C VAL A 105 5.06 8.55 11.26
N ALA A 106 5.89 9.15 12.12
CA ALA A 106 7.34 8.98 12.09
C ALA A 106 7.76 7.53 12.35
N LEU A 107 7.21 6.89 13.38
CA LEU A 107 7.50 5.48 13.71
C LEU A 107 7.04 4.52 12.61
N THR A 108 5.84 4.71 12.10
CA THR A 108 5.36 3.86 10.99
C THR A 108 6.21 4.04 9.75
N GLY A 109 6.66 5.25 9.41
CA GLY A 109 7.59 5.51 8.31
C GLY A 109 8.95 4.84 8.52
N TRP A 110 9.47 4.85 9.75
CA TRP A 110 10.70 4.13 10.08
C TRP A 110 10.54 2.62 9.94
N CYS A 111 9.40 2.06 10.38
CA CYS A 111 9.09 0.64 10.23
C CYS A 111 9.04 0.17 8.76
N LEU A 112 8.77 1.07 7.82
CA LEU A 112 8.75 0.76 6.39
C LEU A 112 10.15 0.71 5.75
N ARG A 113 11.21 0.90 6.53
CA ARG A 113 12.61 0.78 6.07
C ARG A 113 13.24 -0.55 6.51
N PRO A 114 14.18 -1.10 5.71
CA PRO A 114 14.98 -2.24 6.15
C PRO A 114 15.79 -1.86 7.43
N PRO A 115 15.99 -2.79 8.37
CA PRO A 115 15.62 -4.22 8.36
C PRO A 115 14.18 -4.52 8.85
N VAL A 116 13.50 -3.55 9.50
CA VAL A 116 12.17 -3.78 10.10
C VAL A 116 11.14 -4.19 9.06
N MET A 117 11.18 -3.57 7.88
CA MET A 117 10.31 -3.90 6.75
C MET A 117 10.37 -5.40 6.41
N ILE A 118 11.56 -6.01 6.41
CA ILE A 118 11.73 -7.43 6.07
C ILE A 118 10.97 -8.31 7.07
N ALA A 119 11.09 -7.99 8.36
CA ALA A 119 10.35 -8.71 9.40
C ALA A 119 8.83 -8.53 9.24
N LEU A 120 8.37 -7.33 8.89
CA LEU A 120 6.95 -7.05 8.68
C LEU A 120 6.37 -7.79 7.47
N VAL A 121 7.15 -8.00 6.42
CA VAL A 121 6.72 -8.74 5.22
C VAL A 121 6.55 -10.22 5.52
N GLN A 122 7.41 -10.80 6.35
CA GLN A 122 7.37 -12.22 6.71
C GLN A 122 6.23 -12.56 7.68
N ASN A 123 5.71 -11.57 8.39
CA ASN A 123 4.65 -11.76 9.37
C ASN A 123 3.27 -11.42 8.80
N LYS A 124 2.30 -12.30 9.06
CA LYS A 124 0.90 -12.11 8.70
C LYS A 124 0.06 -11.81 9.93
N ILE A 125 -0.86 -10.87 9.77
CA ILE A 125 -1.82 -10.47 10.79
C ILE A 125 -3.25 -10.68 10.31
N PRO A 126 -4.22 -10.90 11.21
CA PRO A 126 -5.63 -10.94 10.85
C PRO A 126 -6.06 -9.62 10.21
N ALA A 127 -6.87 -9.70 9.16
CA ALA A 127 -7.45 -8.51 8.54
C ALA A 127 -8.47 -7.88 9.50
N ILE A 128 -8.24 -6.61 9.87
CA ILE A 128 -9.09 -5.88 10.82
C ILE A 128 -10.41 -5.50 10.12
N PRO A 129 -11.58 -5.91 10.66
CA PRO A 129 -12.87 -5.53 10.11
C PRO A 129 -13.07 -4.01 10.09
N GLY A 130 -13.74 -3.50 9.04
CA GLY A 130 -14.00 -2.07 8.91
C GLY A 130 -12.82 -1.25 8.38
N THR A 131 -11.69 -1.87 8.07
CA THR A 131 -10.51 -1.21 7.49
C THR A 131 -10.25 -1.69 6.06
N ALA A 132 -9.38 -0.98 5.35
CA ALA A 132 -8.93 -1.36 4.00
C ALA A 132 -8.15 -2.68 3.94
N LEU A 133 -7.78 -3.27 5.10
CA LEU A 133 -7.17 -4.59 5.18
C LEU A 133 -8.18 -5.71 4.87
N LYS A 134 -9.44 -5.54 5.25
CA LYS A 134 -10.49 -6.54 5.00
C LYS A 134 -11.23 -6.21 3.70
N SER A 135 -10.92 -6.92 2.65
CA SER A 135 -11.63 -6.86 1.37
C SER A 135 -12.43 -8.14 1.14
N ARG A 136 -13.61 -8.01 0.50
CA ARG A 136 -14.36 -9.16 -0.02
C ARG A 136 -13.68 -9.80 -1.25
N ASN A 137 -12.80 -9.03 -1.90
CA ASN A 137 -12.03 -9.53 -3.04
C ASN A 137 -10.70 -10.10 -2.53
N PRO A 138 -10.44 -11.40 -2.66
CA PRO A 138 -9.18 -12.05 -2.23
C PRO A 138 -7.96 -11.53 -3.00
N TRP A 139 -8.18 -10.96 -4.19
CA TRP A 139 -7.17 -10.38 -5.08
C TRP A 139 -6.96 -8.87 -4.87
N ASN A 140 -7.60 -8.27 -3.86
CA ASN A 140 -7.53 -6.84 -3.63
C ASN A 140 -6.09 -6.36 -3.46
N ASP A 141 -5.64 -5.46 -4.35
CA ASP A 141 -4.31 -4.85 -4.40
C ASP A 141 -3.14 -5.86 -4.51
N LYS A 142 -3.41 -7.08 -4.97
CA LYS A 142 -2.38 -8.12 -5.14
C LYS A 142 -1.87 -8.27 -6.56
N LEU A 143 -2.70 -7.98 -7.55
CA LEU A 143 -2.37 -8.23 -8.95
C LEU A 143 -1.29 -7.26 -9.45
N ARG A 144 -0.30 -7.79 -10.18
CA ARG A 144 0.84 -7.00 -10.67
C ARG A 144 0.98 -7.09 -12.19
N MET A 145 0.97 -8.29 -12.75
CA MET A 145 1.14 -8.51 -14.18
C MET A 145 0.40 -9.76 -14.64
N VAL A 146 -0.03 -9.76 -15.89
CA VAL A 146 -0.56 -10.94 -16.58
C VAL A 146 0.11 -11.09 -17.93
N ARG A 147 0.48 -12.30 -18.30
CA ARG A 147 1.05 -12.67 -19.60
C ARG A 147 0.45 -13.97 -20.07
N PHE A 148 0.18 -14.07 -21.34
CA PHE A 148 -0.25 -15.34 -21.95
C PHE A 148 0.96 -16.26 -22.10
N ASP A 149 0.84 -17.49 -21.62
CA ASP A 149 1.83 -18.56 -21.79
C ASP A 149 1.38 -19.47 -22.92
N GLU A 150 2.06 -19.34 -24.06
CA GLU A 150 1.74 -20.10 -25.27
C GLU A 150 2.01 -21.60 -25.08
N ALA A 151 2.97 -21.98 -24.24
CA ALA A 151 3.34 -23.36 -24.01
C ALA A 151 2.26 -24.12 -23.21
N CYS A 152 1.64 -23.45 -22.24
CA CYS A 152 0.59 -24.04 -21.41
C CYS A 152 -0.82 -23.72 -21.91
N GLY A 153 -0.97 -22.74 -22.79
CA GLY A 153 -2.27 -22.27 -23.28
C GLY A 153 -3.09 -21.48 -22.24
N ASP A 154 -2.46 -21.09 -21.13
CA ASP A 154 -3.06 -20.40 -19.99
C ASP A 154 -2.41 -19.03 -19.76
N TRP A 155 -2.94 -18.27 -18.80
CA TRP A 155 -2.40 -16.97 -18.42
C TRP A 155 -1.53 -17.08 -17.17
N LEU A 156 -0.27 -16.63 -17.27
CA LEU A 156 0.60 -16.46 -16.11
C LEU A 156 0.26 -15.14 -15.41
N LEU A 157 -0.15 -15.24 -14.17
CA LEU A 157 -0.54 -14.11 -13.32
C LEU A 157 0.51 -13.91 -12.22
N SER A 158 1.15 -12.75 -12.20
CA SER A 158 2.01 -12.33 -11.10
C SER A 158 1.20 -11.54 -10.07
N ALA A 159 1.27 -11.97 -8.82
CA ALA A 159 0.66 -11.31 -7.67
C ALA A 159 1.71 -11.01 -6.60
N SER A 160 1.35 -10.18 -5.62
CA SER A 160 2.27 -9.81 -4.52
C SER A 160 2.68 -10.97 -3.61
N ASP A 161 1.99 -12.10 -3.69
CA ASP A 161 2.21 -13.30 -2.86
C ASP A 161 2.63 -14.54 -3.66
N GLY A 162 2.89 -14.38 -4.97
CA GLY A 162 3.38 -15.46 -5.82
C GLY A 162 2.94 -15.36 -7.26
N PHE A 163 3.22 -16.43 -7.99
CA PHE A 163 2.79 -16.63 -9.38
C PHE A 163 1.67 -17.64 -9.42
N TYR A 164 0.75 -17.42 -10.36
CA TYR A 164 -0.43 -18.27 -10.54
C TYR A 164 -0.64 -18.53 -12.02
N SER A 165 -1.07 -19.77 -12.36
CA SER A 165 -1.70 -20.07 -13.63
C SER A 165 -3.17 -19.68 -13.55
N LEU A 166 -3.64 -18.87 -14.49
CA LEU A 166 -5.00 -18.34 -14.52
C LEU A 166 -5.75 -18.89 -15.74
N ASP A 167 -6.72 -19.75 -15.46
CA ASP A 167 -7.75 -20.14 -16.45
C ASP A 167 -8.88 -19.11 -16.44
N ILE A 168 -8.93 -18.27 -17.47
CA ILE A 168 -9.96 -17.25 -17.61
C ILE A 168 -11.36 -17.83 -17.80
N LYS A 169 -11.47 -19.01 -18.45
CA LYS A 169 -12.78 -19.63 -18.72
C LYS A 169 -13.39 -20.19 -17.44
N ARG A 170 -12.57 -20.85 -16.60
CA ARG A 170 -12.99 -21.38 -15.30
C ARG A 170 -12.97 -20.33 -14.20
N ARG A 171 -12.29 -19.21 -14.43
CA ARG A 171 -12.07 -18.13 -13.45
C ARG A 171 -11.30 -18.62 -12.22
N GLU A 172 -10.39 -19.53 -12.43
CA GLU A 172 -9.59 -20.17 -11.38
C GLU A 172 -8.13 -19.76 -11.52
N ALA A 173 -7.49 -19.51 -10.39
CA ALA A 173 -6.08 -19.22 -10.33
C ALA A 173 -5.39 -20.22 -9.41
N THR A 174 -4.51 -21.02 -9.97
CA THR A 174 -3.75 -22.06 -9.26
C THR A 174 -2.35 -21.57 -8.99
N LYS A 175 -1.92 -21.64 -7.73
CA LYS A 175 -0.59 -21.18 -7.32
C LYS A 175 0.52 -22.07 -7.87
N ILE A 176 1.56 -21.46 -8.45
CA ILE A 176 2.74 -22.14 -8.94
C ILE A 176 3.74 -22.29 -7.79
N SER A 177 3.90 -23.51 -7.26
CA SER A 177 4.74 -23.78 -6.09
C SER A 177 6.24 -23.71 -6.39
N ALA A 178 6.65 -24.03 -7.62
CA ALA A 178 8.06 -24.03 -8.05
C ALA A 178 8.54 -22.68 -8.56
N ALA A 179 7.75 -21.61 -8.40
CA ALA A 179 8.12 -20.28 -8.86
C ALA A 179 9.18 -19.64 -7.94
N PRO A 180 10.06 -18.77 -8.48
CA PRO A 180 10.98 -18.01 -7.68
C PRO A 180 10.25 -17.06 -6.71
N PRO A 181 10.89 -16.62 -5.62
CA PRO A 181 10.28 -15.72 -4.67
C PRO A 181 9.93 -14.37 -5.32
N VAL A 182 8.77 -13.84 -4.98
CA VAL A 182 8.28 -12.56 -5.52
C VAL A 182 9.00 -11.41 -4.83
N SER A 183 9.45 -10.43 -5.58
CA SER A 183 9.97 -9.19 -5.01
C SER A 183 8.85 -8.40 -4.34
N VAL A 184 9.05 -8.00 -3.08
CA VAL A 184 8.10 -7.18 -2.32
C VAL A 184 8.13 -5.72 -2.79
N MET A 185 9.27 -5.26 -3.29
CA MET A 185 9.56 -3.87 -3.60
C MET A 185 9.64 -3.56 -5.10
N GLY A 186 9.57 -4.53 -5.96
CA GLY A 186 9.81 -4.35 -7.38
C GLY A 186 8.76 -5.00 -8.28
N LEU A 187 8.77 -4.59 -9.54
CA LEU A 187 8.09 -5.31 -10.61
C LEU A 187 8.86 -6.59 -10.90
N ASN A 188 8.16 -7.72 -10.90
CA ASN A 188 8.73 -8.94 -11.44
C ASN A 188 8.64 -8.85 -12.96
N VAL A 189 9.78 -8.94 -13.63
CA VAL A 189 9.83 -8.98 -15.09
C VAL A 189 9.68 -10.42 -15.53
N LEU A 190 8.65 -10.70 -16.32
CA LEU A 190 8.43 -11.97 -17.00
C LEU A 190 8.90 -11.80 -18.45
N GLN A 191 9.99 -12.44 -18.80
CA GLN A 191 10.52 -12.49 -20.18
C GLN A 191 10.01 -13.72 -20.90
#